data_9614d3732ab9bd16362b740b1da41e4b
#
_entry.id   9614d3732ab9bd16362b740b1da41e4b
#
_cell.length_a   1.000
_cell.length_b   1.000
_cell.length_c   1.000
_cell.angle_alpha   90.00
_cell.angle_beta   90.00
_cell.angle_gamma   90.00
#
_symmetry.space_group_name_H-M   'P 1'
#
loop_
_entity.id
_entity.type
_entity.pdbx_description
1 polymer ?
#
loop_
_entity_poly.entity_id
_entity_poly.type
_entity_poly.pdbx_seq_one_letter_code
_entity_poly.pdbx_strand_id
1 'polypeptide(L)'
;EDEFWLWVSSWALFITKPSDLNPTYLDVGYDLPPLEVRWHELSVHYGDTADKSGQMQLFQEAAEGLKEAAAVKRESIDQRVAEMKRIVEESPDDHFLLWHDLENERHAIKKALPETVDIYGAMDYDLREQRVIDFSNGETKLFATKKSLSGSGCNFQRYCHREIFLGIDYEFN
;
A
#
# COMPACT_ATOMS: atom_id res chain seq x y z
N GLU A 1 19.26 -20.20 20.89
CA GLU A 1 17.99 -19.86 20.20
C GLU A 1 16.87 -20.76 20.69
N ASP A 2 17.08 -22.08 20.77
CA ASP A 2 16.08 -23.06 21.22
C ASP A 2 15.68 -22.88 22.69
N GLU A 3 16.63 -22.56 23.59
CA GLU A 3 16.36 -22.30 25.02
C GLU A 3 15.44 -21.08 25.23
N PHE A 4 15.58 -20.04 24.40
CA PHE A 4 14.70 -18.87 24.44
C PHE A 4 13.25 -19.26 24.10
N TRP A 5 13.05 -20.01 23.04
CA TRP A 5 11.72 -20.44 22.61
C TRP A 5 11.07 -21.43 23.57
N LEU A 6 11.86 -22.31 24.19
CA LEU A 6 11.39 -23.17 25.26
C LEU A 6 10.94 -22.37 26.49
N TRP A 7 11.68 -21.32 26.86
CA TRP A 7 11.27 -20.43 27.92
C TRP A 7 9.98 -19.66 27.54
N VAL A 8 9.88 -19.11 26.34
CA VAL A 8 8.68 -18.42 25.87
C VAL A 8 7.47 -19.34 25.90
N SER A 9 7.60 -20.59 25.45
CA SER A 9 6.51 -21.57 25.43
C SER A 9 5.98 -21.96 26.82
N SER A 10 6.74 -21.67 27.89
CA SER A 10 6.32 -21.94 29.28
C SER A 10 5.24 -20.98 29.80
N TRP A 11 5.08 -19.80 29.16
CA TRP A 11 4.14 -18.76 29.59
C TRP A 11 3.37 -18.10 28.43
N ALA A 12 3.69 -18.42 27.20
CA ALA A 12 3.03 -17.88 26.01
C ALA A 12 2.50 -18.99 25.11
N LEU A 13 1.35 -18.76 24.51
CA LEU A 13 0.74 -19.64 23.53
C LEU A 13 0.56 -18.86 22.23
N PHE A 14 1.14 -19.36 21.14
CA PHE A 14 0.99 -18.80 19.81
C PHE A 14 -0.15 -19.52 19.09
N ILE A 15 -1.20 -18.79 18.77
CA ILE A 15 -2.41 -19.32 18.15
C ILE A 15 -2.67 -18.50 16.89
N THR A 16 -2.81 -19.17 15.76
CA THR A 16 -3.21 -18.56 14.49
C THR A 16 -4.63 -18.95 14.12
N LYS A 17 -5.10 -20.11 14.58
CA LYS A 17 -6.41 -20.67 14.28
C LYS A 17 -6.92 -21.56 15.42
N PRO A 18 -8.23 -21.83 15.48
CA PRO A 18 -8.81 -22.63 16.57
C PRO A 18 -8.20 -24.02 16.78
N SER A 19 -7.81 -24.70 15.68
CA SER A 19 -7.20 -26.04 15.79
C SER A 19 -5.82 -26.04 16.45
N ASP A 20 -5.16 -24.90 16.57
CA ASP A 20 -3.89 -24.74 17.33
C ASP A 20 -4.14 -24.89 18.85
N LEU A 21 -5.34 -24.54 19.32
CA LEU A 21 -5.76 -24.75 20.72
C LEU A 21 -6.18 -26.20 20.97
N ASN A 22 -7.00 -26.72 20.08
CA ASN A 22 -7.50 -28.09 20.18
C ASN A 22 -7.75 -28.63 18.77
N PRO A 23 -7.10 -29.73 18.39
CA PRO A 23 -7.24 -30.34 17.06
C PRO A 23 -8.68 -30.71 16.66
N THR A 24 -9.61 -30.76 17.60
CA THR A 24 -11.04 -31.04 17.32
C THR A 24 -11.83 -29.78 16.93
N TYR A 25 -11.25 -28.59 17.09
CA TYR A 25 -11.91 -27.35 16.67
C TYR A 25 -11.80 -27.16 15.16
N LEU A 26 -12.86 -26.62 14.58
CA LEU A 26 -12.90 -26.34 13.14
C LEU A 26 -12.29 -24.96 12.87
N ASP A 27 -11.49 -24.87 11.82
CA ASP A 27 -10.85 -23.62 11.37
C ASP A 27 -11.72 -22.79 10.39
N VAL A 28 -13.02 -23.10 10.32
CA VAL A 28 -13.95 -22.39 9.45
C VAL A 28 -13.98 -20.90 9.77
N GLY A 29 -13.69 -20.07 8.78
CA GLY A 29 -13.59 -18.60 8.91
C GLY A 29 -12.20 -18.08 9.31
N TYR A 30 -11.24 -18.97 9.61
CA TYR A 30 -9.85 -18.61 9.89
C TYR A 30 -8.90 -18.91 8.70
N ASP A 31 -9.34 -19.78 7.79
CA ASP A 31 -8.60 -20.01 6.56
C ASP A 31 -8.79 -18.82 5.61
N LEU A 32 -7.74 -18.05 5.43
CA LEU A 32 -7.74 -16.92 4.50
C LEU A 32 -7.59 -17.43 3.06
N PRO A 33 -8.26 -16.79 2.09
CA PRO A 33 -8.00 -17.07 0.68
C PRO A 33 -6.53 -16.79 0.34
N PRO A 34 -5.97 -17.45 -0.68
CA PRO A 34 -4.59 -17.19 -1.09
C PRO A 34 -4.38 -15.71 -1.46
N LEU A 35 -3.27 -15.14 -1.01
CA LEU A 35 -2.87 -13.81 -1.42
C LEU A 35 -2.50 -13.81 -2.91
N GLU A 36 -3.18 -13.00 -3.71
CA GLU A 36 -2.87 -12.79 -5.11
C GLU A 36 -2.10 -11.48 -5.27
N VAL A 37 -0.83 -11.57 -5.67
CA VAL A 37 0.02 -10.43 -5.94
C VAL A 37 0.16 -10.24 -7.45
N ARG A 38 -0.19 -9.06 -7.95
CA ARG A 38 -0.06 -8.68 -9.36
C ARG A 38 0.93 -7.53 -9.48
N TRP A 39 1.98 -7.75 -10.27
CA TRP A 39 2.97 -6.73 -10.60
C TRP A 39 2.61 -6.06 -11.91
N HIS A 40 2.57 -4.73 -11.89
CA HIS A 40 2.32 -3.88 -13.05
C HIS A 40 3.61 -3.15 -13.41
N GLU A 41 4.27 -3.62 -14.47
CA GLU A 41 5.50 -3.00 -14.98
C GLU A 41 5.14 -1.84 -15.90
N LEU A 42 5.68 -0.67 -15.62
CA LEU A 42 5.45 0.55 -16.40
C LEU A 42 6.76 0.97 -17.08
N SER A 43 6.71 1.14 -18.39
CA SER A 43 7.83 1.70 -19.14
C SER A 43 7.88 3.21 -18.92
N VAL A 44 8.81 3.66 -18.11
CA VAL A 44 9.07 5.09 -17.94
C VAL A 44 9.96 5.56 -19.08
N HIS A 45 9.41 6.39 -19.98
CA HIS A 45 10.23 7.08 -20.96
C HIS A 45 10.89 8.26 -20.26
N TYR A 46 12.16 8.10 -19.95
CA TYR A 46 13.00 9.24 -19.59
C TYR A 46 13.10 10.11 -20.84
N GLY A 47 12.48 11.29 -20.81
CA GLY A 47 12.79 12.30 -21.82
C GLY A 47 14.30 12.55 -21.83
N ASP A 48 14.84 13.01 -22.94
CA ASP A 48 16.26 13.42 -23.10
C ASP A 48 16.61 14.56 -22.13
N THR A 49 16.56 14.28 -20.82
CA THR A 49 17.00 15.22 -19.80
C THR A 49 18.50 15.06 -19.65
N ALA A 50 19.25 15.92 -20.36
CA ALA A 50 20.62 16.17 -20.01
C ALA A 50 20.69 16.55 -18.53
N ASP A 51 21.64 16.01 -17.80
CA ASP A 51 21.90 16.45 -16.44
C ASP A 51 22.26 17.93 -16.41
N LYS A 52 22.38 18.53 -15.22
CA LYS A 52 22.77 19.94 -15.06
C LYS A 52 24.16 20.28 -15.65
N SER A 53 24.96 19.29 -16.04
CA SER A 53 26.26 19.40 -16.69
C SER A 53 26.17 19.25 -18.22
N GLY A 54 24.99 18.98 -18.79
CA GLY A 54 24.80 18.79 -20.22
C GLY A 54 25.26 17.43 -20.75
N GLN A 55 25.55 16.48 -19.87
CA GLN A 55 25.92 15.13 -20.22
C GLN A 55 24.66 14.26 -20.37
N MET A 56 24.47 13.66 -21.56
CA MET A 56 23.43 12.64 -21.74
C MET A 56 23.75 11.44 -20.87
N GLN A 57 22.83 11.04 -20.01
CA GLN A 57 22.97 9.76 -19.26
C GLN A 57 22.97 8.60 -20.25
N LEU A 58 24.12 8.01 -20.46
CA LEU A 58 24.34 6.87 -21.39
C LEU A 58 23.83 5.52 -20.86
N PHE A 59 23.44 5.45 -19.57
CA PHE A 59 23.02 4.23 -18.91
C PHE A 59 21.73 4.46 -18.10
N GLN A 60 20.60 4.07 -18.68
CA GLN A 60 19.27 4.13 -18.06
C GLN A 60 18.93 2.88 -17.23
N GLU A 61 19.89 1.97 -17.00
CA GLU A 61 19.55 0.62 -16.54
C GLU A 61 19.51 0.41 -15.02
N ALA A 62 19.98 1.35 -14.24
CA ALA A 62 19.83 1.26 -12.78
C ALA A 62 19.88 2.66 -12.14
N ALA A 63 18.87 3.04 -11.39
CA ALA A 63 18.93 4.20 -10.52
C ALA A 63 20.00 4.00 -9.45
N GLU A 64 21.20 4.54 -9.68
CA GLU A 64 22.31 4.44 -8.75
C GLU A 64 22.16 5.42 -7.60
N GLY A 65 21.51 4.98 -6.54
CA GLY A 65 21.39 5.73 -5.29
C GLY A 65 19.98 6.24 -4.98
N LEU A 66 19.77 6.59 -3.72
CA LEU A 66 18.47 7.01 -3.18
C LEU A 66 17.92 8.28 -3.86
N LYS A 67 18.80 9.18 -4.32
CA LYS A 67 18.37 10.44 -4.97
C LYS A 67 17.82 10.20 -6.36
N GLU A 68 18.45 9.32 -7.12
CA GLU A 68 18.04 8.95 -8.47
C GLU A 68 16.76 8.13 -8.43
N ALA A 69 16.66 7.15 -7.50
CA ALA A 69 15.42 6.41 -7.28
C ALA A 69 14.26 7.33 -6.91
N ALA A 70 14.48 8.35 -6.08
CA ALA A 70 13.48 9.34 -5.73
C ALA A 70 13.08 10.25 -6.92
N ALA A 71 14.00 10.58 -7.81
CA ALA A 71 13.71 11.33 -9.03
C ALA A 71 12.84 10.50 -9.98
N VAL A 72 13.22 9.26 -10.26
CA VAL A 72 12.45 8.29 -11.05
C VAL A 72 11.04 8.12 -10.49
N LYS A 73 10.93 7.96 -9.17
CA LYS A 73 9.64 7.82 -8.48
C LYS A 73 8.75 9.04 -8.68
N ARG A 74 9.30 10.26 -8.75
CA ARG A 74 8.54 11.50 -9.02
C ARG A 74 8.13 11.63 -10.48
N GLU A 75 9.03 11.33 -11.40
CA GLU A 75 8.79 11.44 -12.85
C GLU A 75 7.74 10.42 -13.35
N SER A 76 7.64 9.26 -12.71
CA SER A 76 6.67 8.22 -13.06
C SER A 76 5.29 8.36 -12.41
N ILE A 77 5.03 9.40 -11.61
CA ILE A 77 3.77 9.56 -10.86
C ILE A 77 2.54 9.46 -11.77
N ASP A 78 2.53 10.22 -12.86
CA ASP A 78 1.36 10.28 -13.74
C ASP A 78 1.05 8.93 -14.37
N GLN A 79 2.07 8.18 -14.79
CA GLN A 79 1.90 6.85 -15.37
C GLN A 79 1.40 5.84 -14.34
N ARG A 80 1.96 5.85 -13.13
CA ARG A 80 1.54 4.97 -12.03
C ARG A 80 0.11 5.26 -11.59
N VAL A 81 -0.27 6.53 -11.50
CA VAL A 81 -1.63 6.93 -11.17
C VAL A 81 -2.61 6.58 -12.28
N ALA A 82 -2.21 6.71 -13.54
CA ALA A 82 -3.05 6.29 -14.67
C ALA A 82 -3.34 4.78 -14.64
N GLU A 83 -2.32 3.97 -14.32
CA GLU A 83 -2.49 2.52 -14.17
C GLU A 83 -3.35 2.17 -12.95
N MET A 84 -3.13 2.81 -11.80
CA MET A 84 -3.98 2.67 -10.62
C MET A 84 -5.45 2.97 -10.95
N LYS A 85 -5.72 4.08 -11.67
CA LYS A 85 -7.06 4.45 -12.12
C LYS A 85 -7.67 3.37 -13.01
N ARG A 86 -6.92 2.85 -13.98
CA ARG A 86 -7.39 1.76 -14.86
C ARG A 86 -7.81 0.53 -14.05
N ILE A 87 -7.03 0.12 -13.05
CA ILE A 87 -7.34 -1.03 -12.20
C ILE A 87 -8.62 -0.79 -11.39
N VAL A 88 -8.78 0.42 -10.85
CA VAL A 88 -9.99 0.79 -10.09
C VAL A 88 -11.23 0.79 -11.00
N GLU A 89 -11.12 1.34 -12.21
CA GLU A 89 -12.22 1.41 -13.17
C GLU A 89 -12.64 0.03 -13.73
N GLU A 90 -11.77 -0.96 -13.69
CA GLU A 90 -12.11 -2.34 -14.06
C GLU A 90 -13.01 -3.04 -13.03
N SER A 91 -13.05 -2.54 -11.80
CA SER A 91 -13.86 -3.11 -10.72
C SER A 91 -14.54 -2.01 -9.90
N PRO A 92 -15.49 -1.26 -10.47
CA PRO A 92 -16.05 -0.03 -9.88
C PRO A 92 -16.90 -0.29 -8.63
N ASP A 93 -17.27 -1.54 -8.39
CA ASP A 93 -18.04 -1.93 -7.21
C ASP A 93 -17.18 -2.35 -6.03
N ASP A 94 -15.90 -2.58 -6.24
CA ASP A 94 -14.98 -3.00 -5.19
C ASP A 94 -14.47 -1.81 -4.35
N HIS A 95 -14.06 -2.13 -3.13
CA HIS A 95 -13.36 -1.19 -2.26
C HIS A 95 -11.85 -1.33 -2.47
N PHE A 96 -11.17 -0.19 -2.60
CA PHE A 96 -9.72 -0.16 -2.81
C PHE A 96 -9.02 0.68 -1.76
N LEU A 97 -7.96 0.11 -1.20
CA LEU A 97 -7.00 0.81 -0.37
C LEU A 97 -5.79 1.21 -1.24
N LEU A 98 -5.56 2.50 -1.38
CA LEU A 98 -4.57 3.10 -2.26
C LEU A 98 -3.39 3.63 -1.45
N TRP A 99 -2.27 2.91 -1.50
CA TRP A 99 -1.06 3.26 -0.76
C TRP A 99 -0.18 4.21 -1.55
N HIS A 100 0.24 5.30 -0.91
CA HIS A 100 1.19 6.28 -1.45
C HIS A 100 2.23 6.68 -0.41
N ASP A 101 3.36 7.23 -0.85
CA ASP A 101 4.42 7.75 0.03
C ASP A 101 4.59 9.26 -0.10
N LEU A 102 4.57 9.77 -1.34
CA LEU A 102 4.81 11.17 -1.62
C LEU A 102 3.50 11.99 -1.59
N GLU A 103 3.58 13.25 -1.14
CA GLU A 103 2.44 14.17 -1.20
C GLU A 103 1.98 14.43 -2.65
N ASN A 104 2.93 14.47 -3.59
CA ASN A 104 2.59 14.62 -5.00
C ASN A 104 1.79 13.42 -5.54
N GLU A 105 2.06 12.21 -5.06
CA GLU A 105 1.27 11.02 -5.38
C GLU A 105 -0.17 11.17 -4.86
N ARG A 106 -0.34 11.59 -3.61
CA ARG A 106 -1.66 11.87 -3.03
C ARG A 106 -2.46 12.85 -3.87
N HIS A 107 -1.84 13.98 -4.25
CA HIS A 107 -2.49 14.99 -5.09
C HIS A 107 -2.84 14.45 -6.48
N ALA A 108 -1.97 13.65 -7.09
CA ALA A 108 -2.21 13.03 -8.38
C ALA A 108 -3.34 11.99 -8.33
N ILE A 109 -3.39 11.17 -7.29
CA ILE A 109 -4.51 10.24 -7.03
C ILE A 109 -5.82 11.01 -6.92
N LYS A 110 -5.85 12.05 -6.09
CA LYS A 110 -7.05 12.86 -5.87
C LYS A 110 -7.54 13.58 -7.13
N LYS A 111 -6.60 13.99 -8.00
CA LYS A 111 -6.91 14.58 -9.31
C LYS A 111 -7.48 13.56 -10.29
N ALA A 112 -6.94 12.33 -10.29
CA ALA A 112 -7.34 11.26 -11.21
C ALA A 112 -8.63 10.55 -10.80
N LEU A 113 -8.84 10.42 -9.48
CA LEU A 113 -9.97 9.78 -8.81
C LEU A 113 -10.55 10.74 -7.75
N PRO A 114 -11.34 11.74 -8.13
CA PRO A 114 -11.83 12.79 -7.23
C PRO A 114 -12.67 12.30 -6.06
N GLU A 115 -13.34 11.17 -6.21
CA GLU A 115 -14.15 10.50 -5.19
C GLU A 115 -13.33 9.85 -4.08
N THR A 116 -12.00 9.67 -4.27
CA THR A 116 -11.13 9.07 -3.26
C THR A 116 -11.15 9.88 -1.97
N VAL A 117 -11.43 9.25 -0.86
CA VAL A 117 -11.21 9.81 0.47
C VAL A 117 -9.75 9.62 0.84
N ASP A 118 -9.08 10.65 1.31
CA ASP A 118 -7.66 10.60 1.68
C ASP A 118 -7.42 11.06 3.11
N ILE A 119 -6.37 10.55 3.74
CA ILE A 119 -5.85 11.07 5.01
C ILE A 119 -4.38 11.44 4.88
N TYR A 120 -3.95 12.44 5.65
CA TYR A 120 -2.58 12.95 5.68
C TYR A 120 -2.20 13.49 7.07
N GLY A 121 -0.90 13.59 7.34
CA GLY A 121 -0.39 13.85 8.69
C GLY A 121 -0.85 15.16 9.33
N ALA A 122 -1.04 16.22 8.53
CA ALA A 122 -1.48 17.54 9.03
C ALA A 122 -3.02 17.68 9.15
N MET A 123 -3.77 16.62 8.85
CA MET A 123 -5.23 16.61 9.01
C MET A 123 -5.61 16.59 10.48
N ASP A 124 -6.75 17.21 10.81
CA ASP A 124 -7.38 17.11 12.12
C ASP A 124 -7.58 15.65 12.52
N TYR A 125 -7.34 15.33 13.80
CA TYR A 125 -7.39 13.95 14.30
C TYR A 125 -8.79 13.34 14.23
N ASP A 126 -9.81 14.09 14.62
CA ASP A 126 -11.20 13.59 14.64
C ASP A 126 -11.69 13.33 13.21
N LEU A 127 -11.36 14.23 12.28
CA LEU A 127 -11.69 14.04 10.87
C LEU A 127 -10.96 12.84 10.27
N ARG A 128 -9.69 12.64 10.64
CA ARG A 128 -8.91 11.49 10.18
C ARG A 128 -9.48 10.18 10.70
N GLU A 129 -9.80 10.13 11.99
CA GLU A 129 -10.45 8.97 12.62
C GLU A 129 -11.78 8.66 11.95
N GLN A 130 -12.62 9.66 11.73
CA GLN A 130 -13.90 9.48 11.07
C GLN A 130 -13.76 8.88 9.67
N ARG A 131 -12.82 9.37 8.86
CA ARG A 131 -12.56 8.84 7.51
C ARG A 131 -12.09 7.38 7.52
N VAL A 132 -11.28 7.00 8.50
CA VAL A 132 -10.85 5.60 8.71
C VAL A 132 -12.05 4.72 9.08
N ILE A 133 -12.92 5.21 9.97
CA ILE A 133 -14.15 4.51 10.39
C ILE A 133 -15.11 4.35 9.21
N ASP A 134 -15.35 5.40 8.43
CA ASP A 134 -16.24 5.37 7.27
C ASP A 134 -15.77 4.33 6.23
N PHE A 135 -14.47 4.30 5.94
CA PHE A 135 -13.91 3.28 5.05
C PHE A 135 -13.99 1.87 5.64
N SER A 136 -13.71 1.71 6.94
CA SER A 136 -13.82 0.42 7.64
C SER A 136 -15.25 -0.12 7.66
N ASN A 137 -16.24 0.76 7.60
CA ASN A 137 -17.68 0.42 7.55
C ASN A 137 -18.21 0.28 6.12
N GLY A 138 -17.37 0.50 5.09
CA GLY A 138 -17.76 0.38 3.69
C GLY A 138 -18.55 1.56 3.15
N GLU A 139 -18.57 2.70 3.85
CA GLU A 139 -19.30 3.92 3.43
C GLU A 139 -18.57 4.64 2.28
N THR A 140 -17.27 4.41 2.14
CA THR A 140 -16.45 4.93 1.04
C THR A 140 -15.76 3.79 0.32
N LYS A 141 -15.65 3.86 -1.02
CA LYS A 141 -15.06 2.80 -1.84
C LYS A 141 -13.55 2.96 -2.04
N LEU A 142 -13.07 4.20 -2.15
CA LEU A 142 -11.67 4.51 -2.42
C LEU A 142 -11.07 5.27 -1.26
N PHE A 143 -10.00 4.71 -0.70
CA PHE A 143 -9.31 5.31 0.43
C PHE A 143 -7.80 5.38 0.19
N ALA A 144 -7.23 6.58 0.20
CA ALA A 144 -5.80 6.82 -0.02
C ALA A 144 -5.08 7.21 1.28
N THR A 145 -3.99 6.53 1.58
CA THR A 145 -3.25 6.75 2.81
C THR A 145 -1.77 6.35 2.68
N LYS A 146 -0.97 6.75 3.68
CA LYS A 146 0.40 6.28 3.87
C LYS A 146 0.45 5.12 4.84
N LYS A 147 1.40 4.21 4.66
CA LYS A 147 1.65 3.09 5.60
C LYS A 147 1.85 3.57 7.05
N SER A 148 2.53 4.70 7.24
CA SER A 148 2.76 5.30 8.55
C SER A 148 1.49 5.81 9.26
N LEU A 149 0.38 6.00 8.53
CA LEU A 149 -0.87 6.50 9.09
C LEU A 149 -1.91 5.41 9.33
N SER A 150 -1.94 4.38 8.50
CA SER A 150 -2.97 3.35 8.52
C SER A 150 -2.44 1.93 8.26
N GLY A 151 -1.12 1.74 8.24
CA GLY A 151 -0.51 0.43 7.97
C GLY A 151 -0.66 -0.58 9.10
N SER A 152 -1.07 -0.13 10.28
CA SER A 152 -1.35 -1.01 11.42
C SER A 152 -2.52 -0.47 12.25
N GLY A 153 -3.23 -1.37 12.95
CA GLY A 153 -4.32 -1.02 13.84
C GLY A 153 -5.66 -0.70 13.17
N CYS A 154 -5.72 -0.67 11.84
CA CYS A 154 -6.96 -0.46 11.09
C CYS A 154 -7.53 -1.78 10.60
N ASN A 155 -8.85 -1.91 10.65
CA ASN A 155 -9.56 -3.14 10.33
C ASN A 155 -10.41 -2.96 9.06
N PHE A 156 -9.74 -2.96 7.90
CA PHE A 156 -10.38 -2.72 6.60
C PHE A 156 -10.95 -3.98 5.92
N GLN A 157 -10.51 -5.16 6.35
CA GLN A 157 -10.77 -6.43 5.66
C GLN A 157 -12.24 -6.82 5.56
N ARG A 158 -13.12 -6.17 6.31
CA ARG A 158 -14.55 -6.47 6.24
C ARG A 158 -15.17 -6.12 4.89
N TYR A 159 -14.69 -5.04 4.27
CA TYR A 159 -15.20 -4.54 3.00
C TYR A 159 -14.11 -4.41 1.94
N CYS A 160 -12.86 -4.16 2.35
CA CYS A 160 -11.75 -3.98 1.44
C CYS A 160 -10.81 -5.21 1.47
N HIS A 161 -10.63 -5.82 0.31
CA HIS A 161 -9.71 -6.92 0.08
C HIS A 161 -8.76 -6.65 -1.10
N ARG A 162 -8.81 -5.43 -1.64
CA ARG A 162 -7.95 -4.98 -2.74
C ARG A 162 -7.10 -3.81 -2.31
N GLU A 163 -5.80 -3.97 -2.47
CA GLU A 163 -4.82 -2.94 -2.15
C GLU A 163 -3.96 -2.65 -3.37
N ILE A 164 -3.70 -1.37 -3.62
CA ILE A 164 -2.81 -0.94 -4.69
C ILE A 164 -1.68 -0.11 -4.08
N PHE A 165 -0.45 -0.59 -4.24
CA PHE A 165 0.75 0.14 -3.87
C PHE A 165 1.22 0.94 -5.09
N LEU A 166 1.15 2.26 -5.02
CA LEU A 166 1.59 3.13 -6.10
C LEU A 166 3.11 3.08 -6.30
N GLY A 167 3.84 2.75 -5.26
CA GLY A 167 5.27 2.49 -5.28
C GLY A 167 5.71 1.74 -4.04
N ILE A 168 6.79 1.01 -4.17
CA ILE A 168 7.45 0.32 -3.05
C ILE A 168 8.57 1.23 -2.55
N ASP A 169 8.67 1.41 -1.24
CA ASP A 169 9.79 2.09 -0.61
C ASP A 169 10.83 1.09 -0.07
N TYR A 170 11.95 1.62 0.42
CA TYR A 170 13.05 0.82 0.95
C TYR A 170 12.81 0.30 2.38
N GLU A 171 11.69 0.63 3.01
CA GLU A 171 11.32 0.19 4.36
C GLU A 171 10.55 -1.14 4.35
N PHE A 172 10.59 -1.85 3.25
CA PHE A 172 10.01 -3.19 3.13
C PHE A 172 10.97 -4.20 3.77
N ASN A 173 10.86 -4.40 5.07
CA ASN A 173 11.46 -5.50 5.81
C ASN A 173 10.36 -6.38 6.39
#